data_bf1c852ff8b20d5a541e92ae77c1f877
#
_entry.id   bf1c852ff8b20d5a541e92ae77c1f877
#
_cell.length_a   1.000
_cell.length_b   1.000
_cell.length_c   1.000
_cell.angle_alpha   90.00
_cell.angle_beta   90.00
_cell.angle_gamma   90.00
#
_symmetry.space_group_name_H-M   'P 1'
#
loop_
_entity.id
_entity.type
_entity.pdbx_description
1 polymer ?
#
loop_
_entity_poly.entity_id
_entity_poly.type
_entity_poly.pdbx_seq_one_letter_code
_entity_poly.pdbx_strand_id
1 'polypeptide(L)'
;MVDYNINRENLLPSEKAKAYKLKLDAMKRQEGRPAKNGDQFGPHSLQGKSKEILAEQVKESTTQIQRFMNLNKLIPPLMEAVDAGKLKFVPAADYISHLTEKEQTCLQFLMERDEVSPSVDQAQRLKQISAEGKLENNIIDLIMREEKPLERKVTIRNDRLQKYFPANYTPKQMEEVIIKLLEGWRRRRQQEQER
;
A
#
# COMPACT_ATOMS: atom_id res chain seq x y z
N MET A 1 4.02 2.69 -30.53
CA MET A 1 2.66 3.10 -30.10
C MET A 1 2.38 2.98 -28.60
N VAL A 2 3.06 2.13 -27.84
CA VAL A 2 2.85 1.98 -26.36
C VAL A 2 3.37 3.20 -25.59
N ASP A 3 4.44 3.86 -26.05
CA ASP A 3 5.08 4.97 -25.34
C ASP A 3 4.23 6.26 -25.29
N TYR A 4 3.33 6.47 -26.25
CA TYR A 4 2.51 7.68 -26.32
C TYR A 4 1.36 7.67 -25.30
N ASN A 5 0.92 6.48 -24.86
CA ASN A 5 -0.19 6.34 -23.91
C ASN A 5 0.24 6.39 -22.43
N ILE A 6 1.51 6.13 -22.13
CA ILE A 6 2.01 6.05 -20.75
C ILE A 6 2.13 7.44 -20.10
N ASN A 7 2.32 8.49 -20.91
CA ASN A 7 2.53 9.87 -20.44
C ASN A 7 1.23 10.70 -20.33
N ARG A 8 0.06 10.10 -20.47
CA ARG A 8 -1.20 10.81 -20.20
C ARG A 8 -1.38 11.03 -18.72
N GLU A 9 -1.63 12.27 -18.31
CA GLU A 9 -1.75 12.69 -16.90
C GLU A 9 -2.92 12.04 -16.13
N ASN A 10 -3.91 11.41 -16.83
CA ASN A 10 -5.13 10.87 -16.22
C ASN A 10 -5.37 9.39 -16.57
N LEU A 11 -4.33 8.55 -16.59
CA LEU A 11 -4.50 7.11 -16.74
C LEU A 11 -5.01 6.46 -15.45
N LEU A 12 -5.99 5.58 -15.59
CA LEU A 12 -6.46 4.74 -14.48
C LEU A 12 -5.35 3.80 -13.99
N PRO A 13 -5.36 3.43 -12.70
CA PRO A 13 -4.40 2.46 -12.15
C PRO A 13 -4.31 1.17 -12.94
N SER A 14 -5.44 0.64 -13.41
CA SER A 14 -5.50 -0.56 -14.25
C SER A 14 -4.84 -0.38 -15.62
N GLU A 15 -4.99 0.80 -16.24
CA GLU A 15 -4.37 1.11 -17.53
C GLU A 15 -2.86 1.22 -17.41
N LYS A 16 -2.37 1.91 -16.36
CA LYS A 16 -0.94 1.99 -16.06
C LYS A 16 -0.36 0.60 -15.77
N ALA A 17 -1.04 -0.22 -14.98
CA ALA A 17 -0.61 -1.57 -14.67
C ALA A 17 -0.45 -2.44 -15.93
N LYS A 18 -1.40 -2.38 -16.85
CA LYS A 18 -1.35 -3.09 -18.13
C LYS A 18 -0.24 -2.55 -19.04
N ALA A 19 -0.12 -1.22 -19.14
CA ALA A 19 0.89 -0.57 -19.98
C ALA A 19 2.32 -0.90 -19.51
N TYR A 20 2.58 -0.85 -18.21
CA TYR A 20 3.90 -1.20 -17.64
C TYR A 20 4.23 -2.68 -17.82
N LYS A 21 3.24 -3.57 -17.68
CA LYS A 21 3.42 -4.99 -17.95
C LYS A 21 3.81 -5.23 -19.40
N LEU A 22 3.07 -4.65 -20.36
CA LEU A 22 3.37 -4.79 -21.79
C LEU A 22 4.76 -4.26 -22.14
N LYS A 23 5.16 -3.13 -21.57
CA LYS A 23 6.47 -2.53 -21.82
C LYS A 23 7.61 -3.38 -21.25
N LEU A 24 7.49 -3.88 -20.02
CA LEU A 24 8.45 -4.79 -19.41
C LEU A 24 8.56 -6.11 -20.21
N ASP A 25 7.44 -6.66 -20.65
CA ASP A 25 7.43 -7.89 -21.46
C ASP A 25 8.06 -7.67 -22.85
N ALA A 26 7.87 -6.50 -23.46
CA ALA A 26 8.54 -6.12 -24.71
C ALA A 26 10.06 -5.98 -24.52
N MET A 27 10.52 -5.33 -23.43
CA MET A 27 11.95 -5.20 -23.12
C MET A 27 12.59 -6.58 -22.93
N LYS A 28 11.96 -7.49 -22.20
CA LYS A 28 12.46 -8.88 -22.01
C LYS A 28 12.59 -9.65 -23.33
N ARG A 29 11.64 -9.47 -24.27
CA ARG A 29 11.70 -10.14 -25.59
C ARG A 29 12.82 -9.59 -26.47
N GLN A 30 13.16 -8.31 -26.36
CA GLN A 30 14.27 -7.72 -27.10
C GLN A 30 15.62 -8.22 -26.59
N GLU A 31 15.76 -8.42 -25.26
CA GLU A 31 16.97 -8.96 -24.63
C GLU A 31 17.14 -10.48 -24.83
N GLY A 32 16.04 -11.22 -25.07
CA GLY A 32 16.03 -12.68 -25.23
C GLY A 32 16.49 -13.19 -26.60
N ARG A 33 16.96 -12.34 -27.53
CA ARG A 33 17.61 -12.78 -28.76
C ARG A 33 19.07 -13.15 -28.44
N PRO A 34 19.50 -14.44 -28.53
CA PRO A 34 20.84 -14.83 -28.13
C PRO A 34 21.86 -14.07 -28.99
N ALA A 35 22.65 -13.21 -28.35
CA ALA A 35 23.85 -12.69 -28.93
C ALA A 35 24.80 -13.89 -29.15
N LYS A 36 25.35 -14.01 -30.34
CA LYS A 36 26.19 -15.12 -30.82
C LYS A 36 27.57 -15.25 -30.12
N ASN A 37 27.79 -14.48 -29.02
CA ASN A 37 29.03 -14.51 -28.25
C ASN A 37 28.69 -14.72 -26.78
N GLY A 38 29.20 -15.87 -26.26
CA GLY A 38 28.93 -16.34 -24.91
C GLY A 38 29.52 -15.44 -23.84
N ASP A 39 28.65 -14.69 -23.19
CA ASP A 39 28.89 -14.17 -21.86
C ASP A 39 27.83 -14.72 -20.92
N GLN A 40 28.31 -15.45 -19.91
CA GLN A 40 27.53 -16.09 -18.86
C GLN A 40 26.99 -15.03 -17.87
N PHE A 41 25.85 -14.40 -18.21
CA PHE A 41 25.05 -13.68 -17.22
C PHE A 41 23.69 -14.36 -17.11
N GLY A 42 23.45 -15.00 -15.97
CA GLY A 42 22.22 -15.74 -15.68
C GLY A 42 20.96 -14.87 -15.69
N PRO A 43 19.77 -15.48 -15.87
CA PRO A 43 18.49 -14.78 -16.10
C PRO A 43 18.00 -13.87 -14.96
N HIS A 44 18.61 -13.93 -13.78
CA HIS A 44 18.20 -13.13 -12.62
C HIS A 44 18.71 -11.69 -12.61
N SER A 45 19.80 -11.36 -13.31
CA SER A 45 20.37 -10.01 -13.30
C SER A 45 19.65 -9.01 -14.21
N LEU A 46 18.92 -9.49 -15.22
CA LEU A 46 18.26 -8.68 -16.24
C LEU A 46 16.90 -8.14 -15.78
N GLN A 47 16.21 -8.85 -14.88
CA GLN A 47 14.88 -8.47 -14.42
C GLN A 47 14.89 -7.21 -13.53
N GLY A 48 15.99 -6.92 -12.83
CA GLY A 48 16.21 -5.67 -12.07
C GLY A 48 16.40 -4.50 -13.02
N LYS A 49 17.30 -4.64 -13.98
CA LYS A 49 17.67 -3.57 -14.92
C LYS A 49 16.49 -3.06 -15.77
N SER A 50 15.65 -3.95 -16.29
CA SER A 50 14.47 -3.55 -17.08
C SER A 50 13.46 -2.72 -16.29
N LYS A 51 13.28 -3.01 -14.97
CA LYS A 51 12.43 -2.18 -14.10
C LYS A 51 13.04 -0.82 -13.79
N GLU A 52 14.34 -0.76 -13.58
CA GLU A 52 15.06 0.48 -13.36
C GLU A 52 15.02 1.39 -14.60
N ILE A 53 15.24 0.84 -15.79
CA ILE A 53 15.09 1.54 -17.07
C ILE A 53 13.68 2.06 -17.26
N LEU A 54 12.65 1.24 -16.97
CA LEU A 54 11.27 1.69 -17.07
C LEU A 54 10.97 2.81 -16.07
N ALA A 55 11.42 2.67 -14.82
CA ALA A 55 11.21 3.66 -13.76
C ALA A 55 11.80 5.03 -14.15
N GLU A 56 13.01 5.05 -14.72
CA GLU A 56 13.65 6.26 -15.20
C GLU A 56 12.88 6.89 -16.38
N GLN A 57 12.42 6.08 -17.34
CA GLN A 57 11.65 6.55 -18.50
C GLN A 57 10.32 7.19 -18.12
N VAL A 58 9.61 6.64 -17.13
CA VAL A 58 8.28 7.13 -16.70
C VAL A 58 8.37 8.07 -15.49
N LYS A 59 9.58 8.35 -14.99
CA LYS A 59 9.85 9.21 -13.81
C LYS A 59 9.11 8.72 -12.54
N GLU A 60 8.99 7.42 -12.38
CA GLU A 60 8.41 6.78 -11.19
C GLU A 60 9.48 5.95 -10.46
N SER A 61 9.26 5.63 -9.18
CA SER A 61 10.17 4.75 -8.45
C SER A 61 10.02 3.29 -8.89
N THR A 62 11.06 2.49 -8.76
CA THR A 62 11.01 1.04 -9.00
C THR A 62 9.98 0.34 -8.11
N THR A 63 9.78 0.82 -6.88
CA THR A 63 8.73 0.36 -5.97
C THR A 63 7.33 0.62 -6.53
N GLN A 64 7.11 1.80 -7.12
CA GLN A 64 5.84 2.15 -7.74
C GLN A 64 5.56 1.27 -8.96
N ILE A 65 6.57 1.04 -9.82
CA ILE A 65 6.45 0.10 -10.93
C ILE A 65 6.09 -1.30 -10.42
N GLN A 66 6.73 -1.78 -9.33
CA GLN A 66 6.41 -3.08 -8.76
C GLN A 66 4.96 -3.16 -8.25
N ARG A 67 4.44 -2.08 -7.63
CA ARG A 67 3.04 -2.01 -7.20
C ARG A 67 2.08 -2.11 -8.38
N PHE A 68 2.32 -1.39 -9.48
CA PHE A 68 1.52 -1.52 -10.70
C PHE A 68 1.59 -2.92 -11.29
N MET A 69 2.77 -3.56 -11.27
CA MET A 69 2.90 -4.96 -11.70
C MET A 69 2.07 -5.91 -10.83
N ASN A 70 2.03 -5.68 -9.52
CA ASN A 70 1.24 -6.48 -8.60
C ASN A 70 -0.27 -6.33 -8.84
N LEU A 71 -0.76 -5.13 -9.19
CA LEU A 71 -2.18 -4.93 -9.52
C LEU A 71 -2.69 -5.88 -10.62
N ASN A 72 -1.84 -6.25 -11.59
CA ASN A 72 -2.23 -7.21 -12.63
C ASN A 72 -2.58 -8.62 -12.11
N LYS A 73 -2.37 -8.89 -10.81
CA LYS A 73 -2.74 -10.16 -10.16
C LYS A 73 -4.13 -10.10 -9.52
N LEU A 74 -4.76 -8.94 -9.51
CA LEU A 74 -6.11 -8.79 -8.99
C LEU A 74 -7.13 -9.37 -9.96
N ILE A 75 -8.21 -9.93 -9.39
CA ILE A 75 -9.40 -10.27 -10.18
C ILE A 75 -10.06 -8.99 -10.72
N PRO A 76 -10.74 -9.05 -11.87
CA PRO A 76 -11.31 -7.86 -12.51
C PRO A 76 -12.16 -6.98 -11.59
N PRO A 77 -13.08 -7.51 -10.75
CA PRO A 77 -13.90 -6.66 -9.87
C PRO A 77 -13.08 -5.86 -8.84
N LEU A 78 -12.00 -6.44 -8.29
CA LEU A 78 -11.13 -5.71 -7.37
C LEU A 78 -10.28 -4.65 -8.08
N MET A 79 -9.88 -4.92 -9.33
CA MET A 79 -9.20 -3.92 -10.16
C MET A 79 -10.12 -2.73 -10.46
N GLU A 80 -11.38 -2.98 -10.80
CA GLU A 80 -12.40 -1.95 -11.00
C GLU A 80 -12.64 -1.14 -9.71
N ALA A 81 -12.64 -1.81 -8.56
CA ALA A 81 -12.74 -1.14 -7.26
C ALA A 81 -11.55 -0.20 -7.00
N VAL A 82 -10.34 -0.55 -7.45
CA VAL A 82 -9.16 0.34 -7.39
C VAL A 82 -9.35 1.55 -8.30
N ASP A 83 -9.79 1.33 -9.53
CA ASP A 83 -10.02 2.41 -10.51
C ASP A 83 -11.13 3.38 -10.05
N ALA A 84 -12.17 2.85 -9.41
CA ALA A 84 -13.25 3.63 -8.81
C ALA A 84 -12.88 4.31 -7.48
N GLY A 85 -11.67 4.10 -6.95
CA GLY A 85 -11.22 4.62 -5.66
C GLY A 85 -11.87 3.97 -4.43
N LYS A 86 -12.70 2.94 -4.62
CA LYS A 86 -13.33 2.18 -3.52
C LYS A 86 -12.30 1.34 -2.76
N LEU A 87 -11.32 0.78 -3.46
CA LEU A 87 -10.19 0.08 -2.89
C LEU A 87 -8.92 0.93 -3.05
N LYS A 88 -8.24 1.23 -1.94
CA LYS A 88 -7.02 2.04 -1.97
C LYS A 88 -5.89 1.30 -2.68
N PHE A 89 -5.09 2.04 -3.45
CA PHE A 89 -4.00 1.52 -4.29
C PHE A 89 -2.97 0.69 -3.50
N VAL A 90 -2.48 1.21 -2.36
CA VAL A 90 -1.42 0.54 -1.58
C VAL A 90 -1.90 -0.79 -0.98
N PRO A 91 -3.04 -0.88 -0.26
CA PRO A 91 -3.59 -2.17 0.18
C PRO A 91 -3.78 -3.16 -0.97
N ALA A 92 -4.29 -2.71 -2.11
CA ALA A 92 -4.50 -3.54 -3.29
C ALA A 92 -3.20 -4.13 -3.82
N ALA A 93 -2.19 -3.27 -4.05
CA ALA A 93 -0.93 -3.64 -4.70
C ALA A 93 0.03 -4.41 -3.78
N ASP A 94 0.15 -4.03 -2.50
CA ASP A 94 1.16 -4.59 -1.60
C ASP A 94 0.65 -5.82 -0.83
N TYR A 95 -0.66 -5.99 -0.71
CA TYR A 95 -1.26 -7.04 0.12
C TYR A 95 -2.27 -7.90 -0.63
N ILE A 96 -3.38 -7.34 -1.12
CA ILE A 96 -4.50 -8.10 -1.69
C ILE A 96 -4.11 -8.83 -2.98
N SER A 97 -3.23 -8.25 -3.79
CA SER A 97 -2.67 -8.89 -4.99
C SER A 97 -1.91 -10.20 -4.73
N HIS A 98 -1.61 -10.51 -3.48
CA HIS A 98 -0.94 -11.75 -3.08
C HIS A 98 -1.90 -12.84 -2.60
N LEU A 99 -3.17 -12.52 -2.43
CA LEU A 99 -4.22 -13.47 -2.11
C LEU A 99 -4.52 -14.38 -3.31
N THR A 100 -4.99 -15.59 -3.06
CA THR A 100 -5.50 -16.47 -4.10
C THR A 100 -6.78 -15.91 -4.72
N GLU A 101 -7.14 -16.34 -5.93
CA GLU A 101 -8.36 -15.88 -6.60
C GLU A 101 -9.63 -16.15 -5.76
N LYS A 102 -9.68 -17.28 -5.04
CA LYS A 102 -10.80 -17.62 -4.15
C LYS A 102 -10.91 -16.64 -2.98
N GLU A 103 -9.80 -16.33 -2.34
CA GLU A 103 -9.74 -15.36 -1.24
C GLU A 103 -10.08 -13.94 -1.71
N GLN A 104 -9.59 -13.55 -2.88
CA GLN A 104 -9.94 -12.28 -3.52
C GLN A 104 -11.44 -12.19 -3.82
N THR A 105 -12.05 -13.27 -4.33
CA THR A 105 -13.50 -13.34 -4.60
C THR A 105 -14.30 -13.21 -3.32
N CYS A 106 -13.90 -13.90 -2.24
CA CYS A 106 -14.55 -13.77 -0.95
C CYS A 106 -14.45 -12.34 -0.40
N LEU A 107 -13.25 -11.75 -0.45
CA LEU A 107 -13.01 -10.38 -0.02
C LEU A 107 -13.88 -9.38 -0.81
N GLN A 108 -13.93 -9.52 -2.13
CA GLN A 108 -14.75 -8.69 -3.00
C GLN A 108 -16.24 -8.77 -2.62
N PHE A 109 -16.76 -9.97 -2.41
CA PHE A 109 -18.15 -10.18 -1.98
C PHE A 109 -18.43 -9.47 -0.65
N LEU A 110 -17.51 -9.55 0.33
CA LEU A 110 -17.67 -8.88 1.63
C LEU A 110 -17.60 -7.36 1.50
N MET A 111 -16.71 -6.85 0.65
CA MET A 111 -16.61 -5.42 0.37
C MET A 111 -17.89 -4.85 -0.24
N GLU A 112 -18.55 -5.60 -1.14
CA GLU A 112 -19.82 -5.19 -1.73
C GLU A 112 -20.99 -5.30 -0.76
N ARG A 113 -21.06 -6.40 0.01
CA ARG A 113 -22.15 -6.64 0.98
C ARG A 113 -22.18 -5.57 2.07
N ASP A 114 -21.03 -5.23 2.62
CA ASP A 114 -20.90 -4.36 3.81
C ASP A 114 -20.53 -2.92 3.44
N GLU A 115 -20.33 -2.62 2.14
CA GLU A 115 -19.88 -1.32 1.61
C GLU A 115 -18.58 -0.82 2.27
N VAL A 116 -17.70 -1.74 2.64
CA VAL A 116 -16.44 -1.44 3.34
C VAL A 116 -15.24 -1.82 2.49
N SER A 117 -14.12 -1.15 2.73
CA SER A 117 -12.84 -1.46 2.11
C SER A 117 -11.82 -1.78 3.21
N PRO A 118 -10.93 -2.79 3.02
CA PRO A 118 -9.95 -3.14 4.03
C PRO A 118 -8.98 -1.98 4.29
N SER A 119 -8.63 -1.79 5.56
CA SER A 119 -7.53 -0.92 5.97
C SER A 119 -6.19 -1.54 5.57
N VAL A 120 -5.11 -0.76 5.67
CA VAL A 120 -3.75 -1.27 5.42
C VAL A 120 -3.41 -2.44 6.36
N ASP A 121 -3.75 -2.31 7.64
CA ASP A 121 -3.53 -3.34 8.66
C ASP A 121 -4.32 -4.62 8.37
N GLN A 122 -5.62 -4.49 8.09
CA GLN A 122 -6.47 -5.62 7.72
C GLN A 122 -5.93 -6.34 6.47
N ALA A 123 -5.56 -5.60 5.43
CA ALA A 123 -5.00 -6.16 4.20
C ALA A 123 -3.66 -6.87 4.43
N GLN A 124 -2.80 -6.32 5.30
CA GLN A 124 -1.53 -6.94 5.69
C GLN A 124 -1.75 -8.26 6.43
N ARG A 125 -2.69 -8.30 7.37
CA ARG A 125 -3.04 -9.53 8.13
C ARG A 125 -3.64 -10.60 7.22
N LEU A 126 -4.53 -10.22 6.28
CA LEU A 126 -5.07 -11.14 5.28
C LEU A 126 -3.94 -11.79 4.47
N LYS A 127 -2.98 -10.99 3.96
CA LYS A 127 -1.82 -11.52 3.24
C LYS A 127 -0.98 -12.46 4.09
N GLN A 128 -0.74 -12.15 5.35
CA GLN A 128 0.06 -12.98 6.24
C GLN A 128 -0.59 -14.34 6.49
N ILE A 129 -1.88 -14.36 6.80
CA ILE A 129 -2.64 -15.60 7.06
C ILE A 129 -2.79 -16.41 5.77
N SER A 130 -2.99 -15.75 4.61
CA SER A 130 -3.00 -16.41 3.30
C SER A 130 -1.66 -17.08 2.99
N ALA A 131 -0.54 -16.44 3.28
CA ALA A 131 0.79 -17.01 3.08
C ALA A 131 1.04 -18.27 3.95
N GLU A 132 0.36 -18.37 5.11
CA GLU A 132 0.37 -19.56 5.97
C GLU A 132 -0.60 -20.66 5.47
N GLY A 133 -1.39 -20.39 4.43
CA GLY A 133 -2.40 -21.31 3.91
C GLY A 133 -3.61 -21.52 4.83
N LYS A 134 -3.85 -20.58 5.76
CA LYS A 134 -4.91 -20.67 6.79
C LYS A 134 -6.05 -19.69 6.58
N LEU A 135 -6.06 -18.95 5.47
CA LEU A 135 -7.06 -17.90 5.24
C LEU A 135 -8.36 -18.52 4.74
N GLU A 136 -9.27 -18.80 5.66
CA GLU A 136 -10.63 -19.24 5.37
C GLU A 136 -11.59 -18.06 5.25
N ASN A 137 -12.76 -18.29 4.59
CA ASN A 137 -13.75 -17.22 4.36
C ASN A 137 -14.29 -16.60 5.66
N ASN A 138 -14.45 -17.39 6.72
CA ASN A 138 -14.84 -16.93 8.05
C ASN A 138 -13.80 -15.99 8.69
N ILE A 139 -12.51 -16.25 8.44
CA ILE A 139 -11.42 -15.41 8.94
C ILE A 139 -11.39 -14.08 8.18
N ILE A 140 -11.63 -14.10 6.85
CA ILE A 140 -11.75 -12.87 6.06
C ILE A 140 -12.89 -12.02 6.60
N ASP A 141 -14.09 -12.61 6.82
CA ASP A 141 -15.26 -11.91 7.36
C ASP A 141 -14.98 -11.32 8.76
N LEU A 142 -14.32 -12.09 9.64
CA LEU A 142 -13.94 -11.63 10.97
C LEU A 142 -13.01 -10.39 10.90
N ILE A 143 -11.95 -10.46 10.10
CA ILE A 143 -11.00 -9.36 9.94
C ILE A 143 -11.68 -8.12 9.34
N MET A 144 -12.58 -8.31 8.37
CA MET A 144 -13.28 -7.19 7.72
C MET A 144 -14.27 -6.49 8.64
N ARG A 145 -14.89 -7.23 9.59
CA ARG A 145 -15.83 -6.68 10.59
C ARG A 145 -15.14 -6.00 11.78
N GLU A 146 -13.85 -6.22 11.97
CA GLU A 146 -13.14 -5.52 13.04
C GLU A 146 -13.29 -4.00 12.87
N GLU A 147 -13.76 -3.34 13.92
CA GLU A 147 -13.80 -1.87 13.94
C GLU A 147 -12.41 -1.32 13.72
N LYS A 148 -12.27 -0.47 12.70
CA LYS A 148 -11.01 0.23 12.44
C LYS A 148 -10.66 1.03 13.70
N PRO A 149 -9.49 0.82 14.31
CA PRO A 149 -9.06 1.65 15.42
C PRO A 149 -9.20 3.11 14.99
N LEU A 150 -9.98 3.88 15.73
CA LEU A 150 -10.06 5.32 15.54
C LEU A 150 -8.70 5.91 15.89
N GLU A 151 -7.76 5.88 14.94
CA GLU A 151 -6.51 6.62 15.08
C GLU A 151 -6.84 8.11 15.16
N ARG A 152 -7.13 8.57 16.35
CA ARG A 152 -7.25 10.01 16.61
C ARG A 152 -5.84 10.61 16.60
N LYS A 153 -5.34 10.93 15.42
CA LYS A 153 -4.09 11.69 15.28
C LYS A 153 -4.36 13.15 15.64
N VAL A 154 -3.85 13.59 16.78
CA VAL A 154 -3.80 15.00 17.12
C VAL A 154 -2.46 15.53 16.68
N THR A 155 -2.44 16.31 15.61
CA THR A 155 -1.23 17.00 15.13
C THR A 155 -1.23 18.42 15.66
N ILE A 156 -0.26 18.75 16.51
CA ILE A 156 -0.08 20.11 16.98
C ILE A 156 1.02 20.77 16.13
N ARG A 157 0.70 21.89 15.50
CA ARG A 157 1.65 22.64 14.67
C ARG A 157 2.80 23.18 15.54
N ASN A 158 4.02 23.12 15.01
CA ASN A 158 5.24 23.49 15.73
C ASN A 158 5.23 24.98 16.16
N ASP A 159 4.69 25.87 15.34
CA ASP A 159 4.52 27.30 15.67
C ASP A 159 3.65 27.55 16.91
N ARG A 160 2.71 26.65 17.21
CA ARG A 160 1.89 26.69 18.43
C ARG A 160 2.65 26.18 19.66
N LEU A 161 3.48 25.15 19.48
CA LEU A 161 4.26 24.56 20.56
C LEU A 161 5.44 25.45 21.00
N GLN A 162 6.09 26.15 20.07
CA GLN A 162 7.22 27.06 20.35
C GLN A 162 6.89 28.16 21.36
N LYS A 163 5.63 28.52 21.53
CA LYS A 163 5.20 29.51 22.55
C LYS A 163 5.31 29.00 23.97
N TYR A 164 5.35 27.69 24.16
CA TYR A 164 5.31 27.03 25.48
C TYR A 164 6.61 26.34 25.85
N PHE A 165 7.51 26.16 24.89
CA PHE A 165 8.77 25.44 25.09
C PHE A 165 9.97 26.32 24.78
N PRO A 166 11.07 26.21 25.57
CA PRO A 166 12.32 26.86 25.25
C PRO A 166 12.87 26.41 23.88
N ALA A 167 13.62 27.29 23.20
CA ALA A 167 14.13 27.03 21.85
C ALA A 167 15.11 25.83 21.75
N ASN A 168 15.68 25.41 22.86
CA ASN A 168 16.61 24.29 22.96
C ASN A 168 15.94 22.92 23.21
N TYR A 169 14.59 22.86 23.32
CA TYR A 169 13.87 21.61 23.51
C TYR A 169 13.77 20.83 22.21
N THR A 170 14.15 19.56 22.29
CA THR A 170 13.96 18.63 21.18
C THR A 170 12.50 18.17 21.10
N PRO A 171 12.00 17.74 19.91
CA PRO A 171 10.64 17.22 19.78
C PRO A 171 10.29 16.12 20.78
N LYS A 172 11.25 15.24 21.10
CA LYS A 172 11.07 14.17 22.08
C LYS A 172 10.89 14.70 23.51
N GLN A 173 11.66 15.71 23.90
CA GLN A 173 11.50 16.36 25.19
C GLN A 173 10.17 17.10 25.32
N MET A 174 9.71 17.74 24.25
CA MET A 174 8.37 18.36 24.21
C MET A 174 7.26 17.32 24.40
N GLU A 175 7.35 16.18 23.71
CA GLU A 175 6.42 15.05 23.85
C GLU A 175 6.36 14.53 25.27
N GLU A 176 7.50 14.29 25.91
CA GLU A 176 7.58 13.81 27.31
C GLU A 176 6.91 14.78 28.30
N VAL A 177 7.10 16.08 28.13
CA VAL A 177 6.45 17.10 28.96
C VAL A 177 4.94 17.12 28.75
N ILE A 178 4.48 17.04 27.47
CA ILE A 178 3.06 16.98 27.15
C ILE A 178 2.40 15.76 27.81
N ILE A 179 3.03 14.58 27.70
CA ILE A 179 2.50 13.35 28.30
C ILE A 179 2.39 13.50 29.83
N LYS A 180 3.41 14.01 30.51
CA LYS A 180 3.37 14.25 31.96
C LYS A 180 2.24 15.19 32.39
N LEU A 181 2.00 16.25 31.62
CA LEU A 181 0.91 17.19 31.86
C LEU A 181 -0.47 16.54 31.68
N LEU A 182 -0.63 15.70 30.65
CA LEU A 182 -1.86 14.95 30.38
C LEU A 182 -2.13 13.89 31.46
N GLU A 183 -1.10 13.22 31.96
CA GLU A 183 -1.23 12.28 33.08
C GLU A 183 -1.67 12.99 34.37
N GLY A 184 -1.10 14.15 34.66
CA GLY A 184 -1.49 14.97 35.80
C GLY A 184 -2.92 15.50 35.68
N TRP A 185 -3.34 15.88 34.49
CA TRP A 185 -4.72 16.29 34.20
C TRP A 185 -5.69 15.12 34.37
N ARG A 186 -5.36 13.93 33.87
CA ARG A 186 -6.18 12.72 34.02
C ARG A 186 -6.41 12.35 35.48
N ARG A 187 -5.35 12.38 36.31
CA ARG A 187 -5.47 12.09 37.76
C ARG A 187 -6.40 13.08 38.47
N ARG A 188 -6.28 14.38 38.19
CA ARG A 188 -7.18 15.40 38.75
C ARG A 188 -8.63 15.18 38.38
N ARG A 189 -8.89 14.87 37.12
CA ARG A 189 -10.26 14.62 36.63
C ARG A 189 -10.87 13.36 37.23
N GLN A 190 -10.11 12.32 37.50
CA GLN A 190 -10.60 11.13 38.23
C GLN A 190 -10.97 11.47 39.70
N GLN A 191 -10.17 12.26 40.39
CA GLN A 191 -10.47 12.70 41.76
C GLN A 191 -11.71 13.62 41.84
N GLU A 192 -12.01 14.38 40.78
CA GLU A 192 -13.21 15.22 40.73
C GLU A 192 -14.49 14.40 40.46
N GLN A 193 -14.38 13.23 39.79
CA GLN A 193 -15.50 12.33 39.55
C GLN A 193 -15.83 11.41 40.73
N GLU A 194 -14.90 11.23 41.66
CA GLU A 194 -15.05 10.43 42.89
C GLU A 194 -15.55 11.26 44.11
N ARG A 195 -15.77 12.56 43.92
CA ARG A 195 -16.34 13.48 44.89
C ARG A 195 -17.83 13.78 44.60
#